data_b3a3b37820f655f44c6fddd3b1219a08
#
_entry.id   b3a3b37820f655f44c6fddd3b1219a08
#
_cell.length_a   1.000
_cell.length_b   1.000
_cell.length_c   1.000
_cell.angle_alpha   90.00
_cell.angle_beta   90.00
_cell.angle_gamma   90.00
#
_symmetry.space_group_name_H-M   'P 1'
#
loop_
_entity.id
_entity.type
_entity.pdbx_description
1 polymer ?
#
loop_
_entity_poly.entity_id
_entity_poly.type
_entity_poly.pdbx_seq_one_letter_code
_entity_poly.pdbx_strand_id
1 'polypeptide(L)'
;RHNYPGADIVCYLPFDFPHRVRRFLDLVRPSIALFVKYEFWLNTLDELRRRRVPTYLVSGIFRPSQLFFRPGGGSYREALRCFDHLFVQDETSRRLLAGIGLTKVTVTGDTRFDRVIDICRAARPLPIVAAFAERDTRPVLVAGSSWPEDEALLIPYFNAHPGLKLVLAPHEIHESHLAAIESRLSRP
;
A
#
# COMPACT_ATOMS: atom_id res chain seq x y z
N ARG A 1 9.54 12.46 7.58
CA ARG A 1 8.07 12.37 7.41
C ARG A 1 7.29 13.21 8.42
N HIS A 2 7.96 13.84 9.38
CA HIS A 2 7.30 14.66 10.40
C HIS A 2 6.79 16.03 9.90
N ASN A 3 7.16 16.44 8.69
CA ASN A 3 6.78 17.73 8.10
C ASN A 3 6.09 17.53 6.73
N TYR A 4 4.95 16.86 6.73
CA TYR A 4 4.13 16.84 5.52
C TYR A 4 3.34 18.15 5.43
N PRO A 5 3.57 18.98 4.37
CA PRO A 5 3.00 20.33 4.30
C PRO A 5 1.48 20.36 4.09
N GLY A 6 0.86 19.22 3.81
CA GLY A 6 -0.58 19.09 3.63
C GLY A 6 -1.34 18.66 4.90
N ALA A 7 -0.68 18.65 6.09
CA ALA A 7 -1.30 18.29 7.34
C ALA A 7 -0.86 19.23 8.46
N ASP A 8 -1.81 19.67 9.29
CA ASP A 8 -1.55 20.52 10.45
C ASP A 8 -0.77 19.76 11.54
N ILE A 9 -1.09 18.48 11.72
CA ILE A 9 -0.44 17.62 12.72
C ILE A 9 -0.15 16.25 12.10
N VAL A 10 1.08 15.78 12.27
CA VAL A 10 1.50 14.42 11.94
C VAL A 10 2.01 13.74 13.21
N CYS A 11 1.34 12.70 13.67
CA CYS A 11 1.70 11.97 14.88
C CYS A 11 1.41 10.47 14.72
N TYR A 12 1.97 9.68 15.64
CA TYR A 12 1.59 8.28 15.76
C TYR A 12 0.27 8.15 16.49
N LEU A 13 -0.59 7.24 16.02
CA LEU A 13 -1.75 6.83 16.78
C LEU A 13 -1.28 6.16 18.08
N PRO A 14 -1.88 6.45 19.25
CA PRO A 14 -1.53 5.76 20.49
C PRO A 14 -1.88 4.26 20.40
N PHE A 15 -1.22 3.43 21.21
CA PHE A 15 -1.65 2.03 21.36
C PHE A 15 -3.13 1.97 21.70
N ASP A 16 -3.86 1.05 21.07
CA ASP A 16 -5.32 0.94 21.10
C ASP A 16 -5.88 0.46 22.45
N PHE A 17 -5.46 1.13 23.54
CA PHE A 17 -6.01 0.95 24.88
C PHE A 17 -7.11 1.98 25.15
N PRO A 18 -8.25 1.60 25.75
CA PRO A 18 -9.40 2.48 25.91
C PRO A 18 -9.10 3.84 26.54
N HIS A 19 -8.26 3.90 27.59
CA HIS A 19 -7.91 5.15 28.26
C HIS A 19 -7.03 6.07 27.38
N ARG A 20 -6.11 5.49 26.57
CA ARG A 20 -5.23 6.25 25.66
C ARG A 20 -6.02 6.80 24.48
N VAL A 21 -6.89 5.96 23.93
CA VAL A 21 -7.78 6.35 22.81
C VAL A 21 -8.69 7.50 23.24
N ARG A 22 -9.34 7.40 24.40
CA ARG A 22 -10.20 8.50 24.92
C ARG A 22 -9.43 9.79 25.04
N ARG A 23 -8.27 9.76 25.71
CA ARG A 23 -7.43 10.95 25.86
C ARG A 23 -6.99 11.53 24.51
N PHE A 24 -6.60 10.69 23.56
CA PHE A 24 -6.23 11.13 22.22
C PHE A 24 -7.39 11.81 21.51
N LEU A 25 -8.57 11.20 21.52
CA LEU A 25 -9.76 11.79 20.88
C LEU A 25 -10.31 13.01 21.61
N ASP A 26 -10.05 13.16 22.92
CA ASP A 26 -10.35 14.39 23.66
C ASP A 26 -9.48 15.57 23.22
N LEU A 27 -8.25 15.31 22.84
CA LEU A 27 -7.32 16.31 22.33
C LEU A 27 -7.59 16.65 20.87
N VAL A 28 -7.73 15.62 20.01
CA VAL A 28 -7.87 15.79 18.55
C VAL A 28 -9.27 16.27 18.17
N ARG A 29 -10.31 15.80 18.86
CA ARG A 29 -11.73 16.13 18.61
C ARG A 29 -12.11 16.09 17.13
N PRO A 30 -11.91 14.96 16.43
CA PRO A 30 -12.13 14.88 15.00
C PRO A 30 -13.62 15.05 14.67
N SER A 31 -13.93 15.79 13.62
CA SER A 31 -15.28 15.87 13.03
C SER A 31 -15.56 14.75 12.04
N ILE A 32 -14.52 14.08 11.55
CA ILE A 32 -14.57 12.94 10.63
C ILE A 32 -13.33 12.08 10.84
N ALA A 33 -13.44 10.77 10.68
CA ALA A 33 -12.32 9.84 10.74
C ALA A 33 -12.23 9.01 9.44
N LEU A 34 -11.04 8.98 8.85
CA LEU A 34 -10.76 8.19 7.65
C LEU A 34 -9.70 7.15 7.97
N PHE A 35 -10.04 5.89 7.78
CA PHE A 35 -9.12 4.76 7.90
C PHE A 35 -8.74 4.27 6.51
N VAL A 36 -7.48 3.93 6.31
CA VAL A 36 -6.98 3.51 5.00
C VAL A 36 -6.55 2.06 5.02
N LYS A 37 -7.13 1.23 4.15
CA LYS A 37 -6.79 -0.19 3.93
C LYS A 37 -7.08 -1.12 5.11
N TYR A 38 -6.05 -1.49 5.90
CA TYR A 38 -6.11 -2.56 6.90
C TYR A 38 -6.17 -2.05 8.34
N GLU A 39 -6.46 -0.80 8.54
CA GLU A 39 -6.43 -0.16 9.85
C GLU A 39 -7.75 -0.40 10.61
N PHE A 40 -7.77 -1.44 11.46
CA PHE A 40 -8.94 -1.84 12.23
C PHE A 40 -8.64 -1.79 13.73
N TRP A 41 -8.56 -0.59 14.28
CA TRP A 41 -8.27 -0.30 15.67
C TRP A 41 -9.56 -0.38 16.50
N LEU A 42 -9.79 -1.53 17.18
CA LEU A 42 -11.08 -1.88 17.77
C LEU A 42 -11.59 -0.85 18.80
N ASN A 43 -10.73 -0.43 19.73
CA ASN A 43 -11.10 0.53 20.75
C ASN A 43 -11.26 1.94 20.16
N THR A 44 -10.44 2.29 19.19
CA THR A 44 -10.55 3.57 18.48
C THR A 44 -11.85 3.66 17.70
N LEU A 45 -12.22 2.62 16.97
CA LEU A 45 -13.48 2.55 16.22
C LEU A 45 -14.70 2.60 17.15
N ASP A 46 -14.68 1.85 18.25
CA ASP A 46 -15.78 1.88 19.23
C ASP A 46 -15.94 3.28 19.86
N GLU A 47 -14.85 3.92 20.22
CA GLU A 47 -14.90 5.26 20.84
C GLU A 47 -15.34 6.33 19.84
N LEU A 48 -14.92 6.26 18.57
CA LEU A 48 -15.42 7.15 17.51
C LEU A 48 -16.94 6.98 17.32
N ARG A 49 -17.43 5.72 17.26
CA ARG A 49 -18.87 5.44 17.22
C ARG A 49 -19.62 6.02 18.41
N ARG A 50 -19.09 5.85 19.64
CA ARG A 50 -19.71 6.42 20.87
C ARG A 50 -19.80 7.93 20.83
N ARG A 51 -18.83 8.59 20.21
CA ARG A 51 -18.81 10.05 20.01
C ARG A 51 -19.61 10.50 18.79
N ARG A 52 -20.18 9.56 18.02
CA ARG A 52 -20.91 9.83 16.78
C ARG A 52 -20.06 10.57 15.75
N VAL A 53 -18.76 10.27 15.69
CA VAL A 53 -17.86 10.80 14.67
C VAL A 53 -18.02 10.01 13.40
N PRO A 54 -18.42 10.61 12.27
CA PRO A 54 -18.51 9.92 10.99
C PRO A 54 -17.18 9.24 10.64
N THR A 55 -17.23 7.93 10.40
CA THR A 55 -16.03 7.11 10.24
C THR A 55 -16.11 6.28 8.97
N TYR A 56 -15.10 6.40 8.13
CA TYR A 56 -15.05 5.75 6.82
C TYR A 56 -13.79 4.92 6.63
N LEU A 57 -13.94 3.77 5.96
CA LEU A 57 -12.81 3.00 5.45
C LEU A 57 -12.60 3.33 3.98
N VAL A 58 -11.37 3.67 3.58
CA VAL A 58 -11.01 3.99 2.20
C VAL A 58 -10.01 2.96 1.68
N SER A 59 -10.21 2.54 0.43
CA SER A 59 -9.35 1.56 -0.26
C SER A 59 -9.19 0.25 0.52
N GLY A 60 -10.29 -0.20 1.18
CA GLY A 60 -10.33 -1.48 1.90
C GLY A 60 -10.23 -2.68 0.95
N ILE A 61 -9.49 -3.71 1.34
CA ILE A 61 -9.51 -4.99 0.65
C ILE A 61 -9.74 -6.13 1.64
N PHE A 62 -10.63 -7.03 1.30
CA PHE A 62 -11.03 -8.12 2.17
C PHE A 62 -10.78 -9.48 1.51
N ARG A 63 -10.36 -10.45 2.31
CA ARG A 63 -10.05 -11.82 1.87
C ARG A 63 -10.79 -12.83 2.74
N PRO A 64 -11.25 -13.98 2.18
CA PRO A 64 -11.99 -14.99 2.93
C PRO A 64 -11.25 -15.53 4.16
N SER A 65 -9.91 -15.52 4.11
CA SER A 65 -9.05 -16.01 5.18
C SER A 65 -9.00 -15.11 6.43
N GLN A 66 -9.48 -13.87 6.36
CA GLN A 66 -9.43 -12.92 7.48
C GLN A 66 -10.44 -13.30 8.58
N LEU A 67 -10.12 -12.91 9.82
CA LEU A 67 -10.90 -13.22 11.01
C LEU A 67 -12.36 -12.77 10.95
N PHE A 68 -12.64 -11.68 10.21
CA PHE A 68 -14.01 -11.18 10.03
C PHE A 68 -14.97 -12.23 9.47
N PHE A 69 -14.48 -13.13 8.63
CA PHE A 69 -15.28 -14.13 7.89
C PHE A 69 -15.20 -15.54 8.48
N ARG A 70 -14.46 -15.71 9.60
CA ARG A 70 -14.27 -17.00 10.27
C ARG A 70 -15.21 -17.17 11.48
N PRO A 71 -15.51 -18.40 11.88
CA PRO A 71 -16.11 -18.67 13.20
C PRO A 71 -15.27 -18.03 14.31
N GLY A 72 -15.91 -17.41 15.29
CA GLY A 72 -15.22 -16.68 16.37
C GLY A 72 -14.85 -15.23 16.06
N GLY A 73 -15.00 -14.73 14.82
CA GLY A 73 -14.68 -13.37 14.43
C GLY A 73 -15.68 -12.28 14.84
N GLY A 74 -16.53 -12.54 15.86
CA GLY A 74 -17.60 -11.62 16.29
C GLY A 74 -17.14 -10.20 16.61
N SER A 75 -16.14 -10.08 17.48
CA SER A 75 -15.60 -8.76 17.88
C SER A 75 -15.03 -7.97 16.70
N TYR A 76 -14.39 -8.65 15.77
CA TYR A 76 -13.87 -8.02 14.55
C TYR A 76 -14.99 -7.55 13.61
N ARG A 77 -16.09 -8.33 13.50
CA ARG A 77 -17.29 -7.88 12.76
C ARG A 77 -17.94 -6.67 13.38
N GLU A 78 -17.98 -6.58 14.73
CA GLU A 78 -18.49 -5.38 15.41
C GLU A 78 -17.65 -4.15 15.10
N ALA A 79 -16.33 -4.28 15.01
CA ALA A 79 -15.47 -3.18 14.59
C ALA A 79 -15.79 -2.69 13.17
N LEU A 80 -16.08 -3.59 12.23
CA LEU A 80 -16.49 -3.21 10.89
C LEU A 80 -17.84 -2.46 10.86
N ARG A 81 -18.73 -2.75 11.81
CA ARG A 81 -20.01 -2.03 11.98
C ARG A 81 -19.87 -0.62 12.53
N CYS A 82 -18.68 -0.26 13.02
CA CYS A 82 -18.41 1.10 13.45
C CYS A 82 -18.19 2.08 12.29
N PHE A 83 -17.98 1.57 11.08
CA PHE A 83 -17.87 2.42 9.90
C PHE A 83 -19.26 2.82 9.37
N ASP A 84 -19.42 4.10 9.09
CA ASP A 84 -20.62 4.61 8.42
C ASP A 84 -20.68 4.18 6.94
N HIS A 85 -19.50 4.04 6.31
CA HIS A 85 -19.38 3.50 4.96
C HIS A 85 -18.00 2.90 4.71
N LEU A 86 -17.94 1.86 3.87
CA LEU A 86 -16.70 1.20 3.48
C LEU A 86 -16.50 1.34 1.96
N PHE A 87 -15.45 2.03 1.57
CA PHE A 87 -15.01 2.12 0.18
C PHE A 87 -13.94 1.04 -0.05
N VAL A 88 -14.26 0.06 -0.88
CA VAL A 88 -13.44 -1.14 -1.08
C VAL A 88 -12.83 -1.19 -2.48
N GLN A 89 -11.74 -1.97 -2.62
CA GLN A 89 -11.00 -2.05 -3.86
C GLN A 89 -11.69 -2.90 -4.93
N ASP A 90 -12.42 -3.94 -4.52
CA ASP A 90 -12.95 -4.92 -5.47
C ASP A 90 -14.32 -5.48 -5.07
N GLU A 91 -14.96 -6.11 -6.03
CA GLU A 91 -16.27 -6.73 -5.91
C GLU A 91 -16.24 -7.95 -4.98
N THR A 92 -15.10 -8.62 -4.85
CA THR A 92 -14.94 -9.75 -3.92
C THR A 92 -15.05 -9.26 -2.48
N SER A 93 -14.39 -8.15 -2.15
CA SER A 93 -14.51 -7.47 -0.85
C SER A 93 -15.95 -7.09 -0.55
N ARG A 94 -16.67 -6.51 -1.51
CA ARG A 94 -18.09 -6.15 -1.36
C ARG A 94 -18.96 -7.36 -1.05
N ARG A 95 -18.78 -8.46 -1.78
CA ARG A 95 -19.54 -9.71 -1.57
C ARG A 95 -19.27 -10.33 -0.20
N LEU A 96 -18.01 -10.35 0.24
CA LEU A 96 -17.62 -10.85 1.56
C LEU A 96 -18.27 -10.05 2.68
N LEU A 97 -18.26 -8.73 2.59
CA LEU A 97 -18.88 -7.84 3.57
C LEU A 97 -20.41 -7.99 3.58
N ALA A 98 -21.03 -8.10 2.42
CA ALA A 98 -22.47 -8.39 2.30
C ALA A 98 -22.85 -9.73 2.97
N GLY A 99 -21.99 -10.75 2.86
CA GLY A 99 -22.18 -12.06 3.51
C GLY A 99 -22.21 -12.03 5.04
N ILE A 100 -21.70 -10.96 5.65
CA ILE A 100 -21.76 -10.72 7.12
C ILE A 100 -22.72 -9.58 7.50
N GLY A 101 -23.60 -9.18 6.56
CA GLY A 101 -24.66 -8.20 6.79
C GLY A 101 -24.21 -6.73 6.69
N LEU A 102 -23.07 -6.44 6.10
CA LEU A 102 -22.61 -5.07 5.85
C LEU A 102 -22.96 -4.65 4.41
N THR A 103 -23.91 -3.74 4.27
CA THR A 103 -24.46 -3.28 2.98
C THR A 103 -23.99 -1.88 2.58
N LYS A 104 -23.50 -1.08 3.52
CA LYS A 104 -22.96 0.26 3.25
C LYS A 104 -21.55 0.16 2.66
N VAL A 105 -21.44 -0.40 1.47
CA VAL A 105 -20.16 -0.70 0.80
C VAL A 105 -20.21 -0.25 -0.65
N THR A 106 -19.19 0.50 -1.08
CA THR A 106 -19.01 0.92 -2.47
C THR A 106 -17.65 0.45 -2.99
N VAL A 107 -17.62 -0.10 -4.20
CA VAL A 107 -16.37 -0.44 -4.88
C VAL A 107 -15.83 0.81 -5.57
N THR A 108 -14.62 1.22 -5.20
CA THR A 108 -13.96 2.44 -5.71
C THR A 108 -12.59 2.17 -6.34
N GLY A 109 -12.11 0.94 -6.28
CA GLY A 109 -10.77 0.60 -6.75
C GLY A 109 -9.66 0.87 -5.71
N ASP A 110 -8.42 0.70 -6.13
CA ASP A 110 -7.24 0.94 -5.31
C ASP A 110 -6.65 2.31 -5.63
N THR A 111 -6.66 3.20 -4.66
CA THR A 111 -6.13 4.58 -4.77
C THR A 111 -4.64 4.65 -5.14
N ARG A 112 -3.90 3.53 -5.08
CA ARG A 112 -2.52 3.47 -5.58
C ARG A 112 -2.46 3.66 -7.09
N PHE A 113 -3.46 3.21 -7.83
CA PHE A 113 -3.52 3.36 -9.28
C PHE A 113 -3.65 4.83 -9.69
N ASP A 114 -4.45 5.61 -8.97
CA ASP A 114 -4.59 7.06 -9.23
C ASP A 114 -3.22 7.74 -9.11
N ARG A 115 -2.48 7.42 -8.04
CA ARG A 115 -1.13 7.95 -7.84
C ARG A 115 -0.15 7.52 -8.95
N VAL A 116 -0.20 6.26 -9.38
CA VAL A 116 0.65 5.77 -10.47
C VAL A 116 0.31 6.49 -11.78
N ILE A 117 -0.96 6.68 -12.08
CA ILE A 117 -1.42 7.44 -13.25
C ILE A 117 -0.89 8.87 -13.22
N ASP A 118 -0.98 9.55 -12.08
CA ASP A 118 -0.48 10.92 -11.93
C ASP A 118 1.05 11.00 -12.07
N ILE A 119 1.78 10.03 -11.50
CA ILE A 119 3.23 9.93 -11.68
C ILE A 119 3.57 9.71 -13.17
N CYS A 120 2.85 8.81 -13.85
CA CYS A 120 3.08 8.56 -15.27
C CYS A 120 2.79 9.80 -16.13
N ARG A 121 1.72 10.55 -15.82
CA ARG A 121 1.37 11.79 -16.52
C ARG A 121 2.41 12.91 -16.29
N ALA A 122 2.98 12.97 -15.10
CA ALA A 122 4.01 13.93 -14.73
C ALA A 122 5.44 13.46 -15.04
N ALA A 123 5.60 12.23 -15.55
CA ALA A 123 6.92 11.65 -15.82
C ALA A 123 7.66 12.46 -16.88
N ARG A 124 8.93 12.74 -16.57
CA ARG A 124 9.86 13.35 -17.51
C ARG A 124 10.85 12.31 -18.00
N PRO A 125 11.29 12.35 -19.25
CA PRO A 125 12.36 11.49 -19.72
C PRO A 125 13.58 11.62 -18.81
N LEU A 126 14.17 10.49 -18.44
CA LEU A 126 15.44 10.46 -17.72
C LEU A 126 16.57 10.41 -18.76
N PRO A 127 17.41 11.44 -18.88
CA PRO A 127 18.41 11.52 -19.98
C PRO A 127 19.34 10.33 -20.02
N ILE A 128 19.74 9.82 -18.85
CA ILE A 128 20.63 8.66 -18.77
C ILE A 128 19.96 7.37 -19.29
N VAL A 129 18.66 7.19 -18.99
CA VAL A 129 17.89 6.02 -19.46
C VAL A 129 17.62 6.14 -20.96
N ALA A 130 17.27 7.33 -21.43
CA ALA A 130 17.06 7.59 -22.86
C ALA A 130 18.35 7.32 -23.66
N ALA A 131 19.47 7.88 -23.25
CA ALA A 131 20.77 7.63 -23.92
C ALA A 131 21.16 6.15 -23.88
N PHE A 132 20.89 5.44 -22.78
CA PHE A 132 21.12 4.00 -22.69
C PHE A 132 20.21 3.22 -23.64
N ALA A 133 18.93 3.58 -23.71
CA ALA A 133 17.96 2.91 -24.58
C ALA A 133 18.28 3.13 -26.07
N GLU A 134 18.73 4.32 -26.44
CA GLU A 134 19.04 4.71 -27.83
C GLU A 134 20.42 4.26 -28.31
N ARG A 135 21.30 3.79 -27.43
CA ARG A 135 22.68 3.39 -27.75
C ARG A 135 22.77 2.35 -28.88
N ASP A 136 21.80 1.46 -28.94
CA ASP A 136 21.67 0.42 -29.98
C ASP A 136 20.22 -0.11 -30.01
N THR A 137 19.92 -0.97 -30.99
CA THR A 137 18.58 -1.52 -31.24
C THR A 137 18.18 -2.71 -30.35
N ARG A 138 19.03 -3.13 -29.43
CA ARG A 138 18.70 -4.26 -28.53
C ARG A 138 17.55 -3.90 -27.61
N PRO A 139 16.61 -4.82 -27.36
CA PRO A 139 15.52 -4.58 -26.43
C PRO A 139 16.04 -4.37 -25.01
N VAL A 140 15.36 -3.50 -24.27
CA VAL A 140 15.68 -3.17 -22.88
C VAL A 140 14.75 -3.97 -21.96
N LEU A 141 15.31 -4.84 -21.14
CA LEU A 141 14.62 -5.48 -20.03
C LEU A 141 14.68 -4.53 -18.81
N VAL A 142 13.53 -4.14 -18.28
CA VAL A 142 13.44 -3.30 -17.08
C VAL A 142 12.93 -4.15 -15.93
N ALA A 143 13.74 -4.31 -14.87
CA ALA A 143 13.36 -4.98 -13.64
C ALA A 143 13.30 -3.97 -12.49
N GLY A 144 12.09 -3.64 -12.08
CA GLY A 144 11.83 -2.67 -11.00
C GLY A 144 11.50 -3.33 -9.68
N SER A 145 12.06 -2.80 -8.59
CA SER A 145 11.83 -3.28 -7.23
C SER A 145 12.20 -4.75 -7.02
N SER A 146 13.32 -5.18 -7.64
CA SER A 146 13.83 -6.54 -7.50
C SER A 146 14.36 -6.82 -6.09
N TRP A 147 14.18 -8.06 -5.65
CA TRP A 147 14.77 -8.62 -4.45
C TRP A 147 15.93 -9.56 -4.80
N PRO A 148 16.80 -9.95 -3.84
CA PRO A 148 17.92 -10.85 -4.11
C PRO A 148 17.53 -12.17 -4.81
N GLU A 149 16.33 -12.69 -4.50
CA GLU A 149 15.80 -13.91 -5.12
C GLU A 149 15.44 -13.69 -6.60
N ASP A 150 14.89 -12.53 -6.94
CA ASP A 150 14.58 -12.15 -8.33
C ASP A 150 15.88 -11.97 -9.12
N GLU A 151 16.85 -11.31 -8.52
CA GLU A 151 18.18 -11.06 -9.11
C GLU A 151 18.97 -12.34 -9.34
N ALA A 152 18.76 -13.35 -8.48
CA ALA A 152 19.35 -14.66 -8.66
C ALA A 152 18.91 -15.35 -9.96
N LEU A 153 17.73 -15.01 -10.45
CA LEU A 153 17.19 -15.51 -11.73
C LEU A 153 17.50 -14.55 -12.89
N LEU A 154 17.34 -13.26 -12.67
CA LEU A 154 17.46 -12.25 -13.73
C LEU A 154 18.90 -12.07 -14.22
N ILE A 155 19.90 -12.07 -13.33
CA ILE A 155 21.29 -11.82 -13.70
C ILE A 155 21.84 -12.97 -14.56
N PRO A 156 21.71 -14.26 -14.20
CA PRO A 156 22.13 -15.35 -15.07
C PRO A 156 21.41 -15.34 -16.42
N TYR A 157 20.11 -15.05 -16.43
CA TYR A 157 19.34 -14.93 -17.66
C TYR A 157 19.91 -13.81 -18.56
N PHE A 158 20.13 -12.61 -18.01
CA PHE A 158 20.74 -11.50 -18.75
C PHE A 158 22.14 -11.85 -19.28
N ASN A 159 22.97 -12.49 -18.47
CA ASN A 159 24.33 -12.91 -18.87
C ASN A 159 24.30 -13.90 -20.05
N ALA A 160 23.31 -14.81 -20.09
CA ALA A 160 23.12 -15.77 -21.16
C ALA A 160 22.52 -15.17 -22.44
N HIS A 161 21.97 -13.97 -22.40
CA HIS A 161 21.26 -13.32 -23.52
C HIS A 161 21.94 -12.02 -23.96
N PRO A 162 23.04 -12.07 -24.74
CA PRO A 162 23.79 -10.88 -25.14
C PRO A 162 22.98 -9.89 -26.02
N GLY A 163 21.86 -10.33 -26.58
CA GLY A 163 20.93 -9.51 -27.33
C GLY A 163 20.04 -8.60 -26.49
N LEU A 164 20.18 -8.57 -25.15
CA LEU A 164 19.38 -7.74 -24.26
C LEU A 164 20.22 -6.62 -23.62
N LYS A 165 19.58 -5.52 -23.31
CA LYS A 165 20.02 -4.51 -22.33
C LYS A 165 19.23 -4.68 -21.03
N LEU A 166 19.83 -4.37 -19.88
CA LEU A 166 19.19 -4.48 -18.58
C LEU A 166 19.20 -3.14 -17.85
N VAL A 167 18.04 -2.73 -17.39
CA VAL A 167 17.88 -1.68 -16.37
C VAL A 167 17.33 -2.36 -15.11
N LEU A 168 18.17 -2.43 -14.08
CA LEU A 168 17.82 -3.04 -12.80
C LEU A 168 17.68 -1.95 -11.75
N ALA A 169 16.51 -1.88 -11.10
CA ALA A 169 16.22 -0.98 -10.01
C ALA A 169 15.84 -1.80 -8.76
N PRO A 170 16.81 -2.15 -7.91
CA PRO A 170 16.59 -2.98 -6.72
C PRO A 170 15.65 -2.31 -5.72
N HIS A 171 14.95 -3.12 -4.92
CA HIS A 171 14.12 -2.63 -3.83
C HIS A 171 14.96 -1.97 -2.71
N GLU A 172 16.14 -2.53 -2.45
CA GLU A 172 17.12 -2.02 -1.50
C GLU A 172 18.38 -1.56 -2.22
N ILE A 173 18.77 -0.29 -2.01
CA ILE A 173 19.88 0.39 -2.72
C ILE A 173 21.07 0.64 -1.81
N HIS A 174 21.50 -0.37 -1.01
CA HIS A 174 22.73 -0.29 -0.26
C HIS A 174 23.94 -0.53 -1.16
N GLU A 175 25.04 0.20 -0.94
CA GLU A 175 26.25 0.07 -1.76
C GLU A 175 26.77 -1.37 -1.84
N SER A 176 26.75 -2.11 -0.73
CA SER A 176 27.15 -3.52 -0.71
C SER A 176 26.28 -4.40 -1.57
N HIS A 177 24.96 -4.12 -1.66
CA HIS A 177 24.03 -4.86 -2.51
C HIS A 177 24.27 -4.54 -3.99
N LEU A 178 24.43 -3.27 -4.33
CA LEU A 178 24.74 -2.84 -5.69
C LEU A 178 26.07 -3.45 -6.18
N ALA A 179 27.12 -3.43 -5.35
CA ALA A 179 28.40 -4.06 -5.66
C ALA A 179 28.27 -5.59 -5.88
N ALA A 180 27.44 -6.26 -5.07
CA ALA A 180 27.15 -7.68 -5.26
C ALA A 180 26.41 -7.98 -6.57
N ILE A 181 25.48 -7.11 -6.99
CA ILE A 181 24.83 -7.21 -8.31
C ILE A 181 25.86 -7.02 -9.43
N GLU A 182 26.64 -5.94 -9.36
CA GLU A 182 27.65 -5.61 -10.38
C GLU A 182 28.67 -6.72 -10.55
N SER A 183 29.14 -7.33 -9.46
CA SER A 183 30.13 -8.43 -9.50
C SER A 183 29.60 -9.70 -10.21
N ARG A 184 28.29 -9.86 -10.31
CA ARG A 184 27.62 -11.00 -10.96
C ARG A 184 27.29 -10.75 -12.43
N LEU A 185 27.33 -9.49 -12.87
CA LEU A 185 27.11 -9.13 -14.27
C LEU A 185 28.37 -9.46 -15.10
N SER A 186 28.21 -10.19 -16.19
CA SER A 186 29.34 -10.55 -17.09
C SER A 186 29.71 -9.43 -18.07
N ARG A 187 28.91 -8.36 -18.10
CA ARG A 187 29.07 -7.19 -19.00
C ARG A 187 28.38 -5.96 -18.40
N PRO A 188 28.95 -4.78 -18.63
CA PRO A 188 28.39 -3.51 -18.18
C PRO A 188 27.10 -3.15 -18.91
#